data_68d94db6565dd3c2c6b5e061b02a81ff
#
_entry.id   68d94db6565dd3c2c6b5e061b02a81ff
#
_cell.length_a   1.000
_cell.length_b   1.000
_cell.length_c   1.000
_cell.angle_alpha   90.00
_cell.angle_beta   90.00
_cell.angle_gamma   90.00
#
_symmetry.space_group_name_H-M   'P 1'
#
loop_
_entity.id
_entity.type
_entity.pdbx_description
1 polymer ?
#
loop_
_entity_poly.entity_id
_entity_poly.type
_entity_poly.pdbx_seq_one_letter_code
_entity_poly.pdbx_strand_id
1 'polypeptide(L)'
;MSGIEQLAEMITTDLEQRLPGQRKTQRDKLALLVATMLQVRSANLMDVAACLPRPAERLDSRYQWIKRFLANTHVVSDAVMAPYGREVLTRLSAQGQTVVLLIDQTQVNERHQAVMVAVRLGGRALPLTWRVKETQGAIGFAEQRTALEAVARLLPTGIRPVLIGDRFYGSPDLIGWCCEQGWDWRLRLKQNLLVFEQGGETTLAACFDRGEHQLRGIELTETRARTNVAMVHEAGHPEPWIIALSQTPSVHTAFDYGLRWGIEGAPQAQERKVRDELTDRAQAA
;
A
#
# COMPACT_ATOMS: atom_id res chain seq x y z
N MET A 1 22.80 -14.10 -28.02
CA MET A 1 22.26 -13.52 -26.75
C MET A 1 21.00 -14.27 -26.39
N SER A 2 20.88 -14.74 -25.17
CA SER A 2 19.63 -15.33 -24.68
C SER A 2 18.56 -14.26 -24.48
N GLY A 3 17.28 -14.64 -24.41
CA GLY A 3 16.20 -13.68 -24.13
C GLY A 3 16.37 -12.95 -22.79
N ILE A 4 16.99 -13.61 -21.78
CA ILE A 4 17.34 -12.99 -20.48
C ILE A 4 18.40 -11.91 -20.67
N GLU A 5 19.44 -12.14 -21.49
CA GLU A 5 20.50 -11.15 -21.70
C GLU A 5 19.98 -9.92 -22.44
N GLN A 6 19.12 -10.09 -23.45
CA GLN A 6 18.49 -8.96 -24.15
C GLN A 6 17.59 -8.14 -23.21
N LEU A 7 16.78 -8.80 -22.39
CA LEU A 7 15.95 -8.12 -21.41
C LEU A 7 16.79 -7.41 -20.35
N ALA A 8 17.88 -8.03 -19.88
CA ALA A 8 18.80 -7.42 -18.93
C ALA A 8 19.47 -6.15 -19.51
N GLU A 9 19.84 -6.14 -20.79
CA GLU A 9 20.40 -4.96 -21.46
C GLU A 9 19.39 -3.81 -21.52
N MET A 10 18.13 -4.11 -21.88
CA MET A 10 17.05 -3.09 -21.86
C MET A 10 16.85 -2.51 -20.46
N ILE A 11 16.79 -3.35 -19.42
CA ILE A 11 16.64 -2.92 -18.03
C ILE A 11 17.88 -2.12 -17.59
N THR A 12 19.08 -2.53 -17.97
CA THR A 12 20.31 -1.79 -17.65
C THR A 12 20.26 -0.37 -18.20
N THR A 13 19.84 -0.21 -19.47
CA THR A 13 19.68 1.11 -20.10
C THR A 13 18.69 1.99 -19.35
N ASP A 14 17.55 1.45 -18.93
CA ASP A 14 16.56 2.18 -18.11
C ASP A 14 17.15 2.56 -16.74
N LEU A 15 17.83 1.63 -16.06
CA LEU A 15 18.48 1.87 -14.78
C LEU A 15 19.61 2.91 -14.86
N GLU A 16 20.33 3.00 -15.96
CA GLU A 16 21.37 4.03 -16.17
C GLU A 16 20.78 5.43 -16.16
N GLN A 17 19.61 5.61 -16.75
CA GLN A 17 18.91 6.88 -16.77
C GLN A 17 18.27 7.22 -15.41
N ARG A 18 17.67 6.22 -14.73
CA ARG A 18 16.91 6.42 -13.50
C ARG A 18 17.76 6.43 -12.24
N LEU A 19 18.87 5.72 -12.22
CA LEU A 19 19.76 5.53 -11.07
C LEU A 19 21.22 5.91 -11.41
N PRO A 20 21.49 7.13 -11.90
CA PRO A 20 22.82 7.53 -12.35
C PRO A 20 23.85 7.48 -11.21
N GLY A 21 23.43 7.72 -9.95
CA GLY A 21 24.32 7.66 -8.77
C GLY A 21 24.65 6.25 -8.29
N GLN A 22 24.00 5.22 -8.82
CA GLN A 22 24.29 3.84 -8.43
C GLN A 22 25.46 3.27 -9.27
N ARG A 23 26.33 2.49 -8.63
CA ARG A 23 27.47 1.88 -9.33
C ARG A 23 27.01 0.98 -10.49
N LYS A 24 27.69 1.07 -11.63
CA LYS A 24 27.39 0.26 -12.82
C LYS A 24 27.23 -1.23 -12.50
N THR A 25 28.17 -1.81 -11.74
CA THR A 25 28.12 -3.24 -11.38
C THR A 25 26.89 -3.63 -10.54
N GLN A 26 26.30 -2.70 -9.80
CA GLN A 26 25.08 -2.94 -9.05
C GLN A 26 23.86 -2.89 -9.97
N ARG A 27 23.81 -1.91 -10.90
CA ARG A 27 22.75 -1.83 -11.92
C ARG A 27 22.75 -3.06 -12.82
N ASP A 28 23.92 -3.47 -13.33
CA ASP A 28 24.05 -4.66 -14.20
C ASP A 28 23.55 -5.94 -13.49
N LYS A 29 23.90 -6.10 -12.20
CA LYS A 29 23.44 -7.24 -11.39
C LYS A 29 21.94 -7.18 -11.10
N LEU A 30 21.41 -6.01 -10.80
CA LEU A 30 19.98 -5.80 -10.59
C LEU A 30 19.19 -6.12 -11.87
N ALA A 31 19.63 -5.57 -13.00
CA ALA A 31 19.02 -5.82 -14.29
C ALA A 31 19.00 -7.31 -14.65
N LEU A 32 20.12 -7.99 -14.45
CA LEU A 32 20.23 -9.42 -14.73
C LEU A 32 19.28 -10.25 -13.83
N LEU A 33 19.22 -9.92 -12.55
CA LEU A 33 18.34 -10.61 -11.61
C LEU A 33 16.87 -10.39 -11.98
N VAL A 34 16.45 -9.14 -12.22
CA VAL A 34 15.08 -8.79 -12.62
C VAL A 34 14.70 -9.46 -13.95
N ALA A 35 15.57 -9.40 -14.96
CA ALA A 35 15.34 -10.06 -16.24
C ALA A 35 15.13 -11.58 -16.09
N THR A 36 15.95 -12.21 -15.24
CA THR A 36 15.82 -13.64 -14.98
C THR A 36 14.52 -13.96 -14.30
N MET A 37 14.14 -13.21 -13.25
CA MET A 37 12.86 -13.38 -12.54
C MET A 37 11.65 -13.22 -13.47
N LEU A 38 11.66 -12.23 -14.34
CA LEU A 38 10.60 -12.00 -15.32
C LEU A 38 10.48 -13.15 -16.33
N GLN A 39 11.60 -13.64 -16.82
CA GLN A 39 11.65 -14.74 -17.80
C GLN A 39 11.15 -16.07 -17.19
N VAL A 40 11.57 -16.37 -15.96
CA VAL A 40 11.14 -17.61 -15.27
C VAL A 40 9.79 -17.49 -14.59
N ARG A 41 9.28 -16.25 -14.44
CA ARG A 41 8.02 -15.95 -13.74
C ARG A 41 8.00 -16.49 -12.31
N SER A 42 9.14 -16.48 -11.66
CA SER A 42 9.31 -16.95 -10.28
C SER A 42 10.20 -16.00 -9.48
N ALA A 43 9.87 -15.82 -8.20
CA ALA A 43 10.72 -15.17 -7.22
C ALA A 43 11.48 -16.19 -6.34
N ASN A 44 11.30 -17.47 -6.58
CA ASN A 44 12.06 -18.52 -5.89
C ASN A 44 13.54 -18.45 -6.31
N LEU A 45 14.41 -18.28 -5.33
CA LEU A 45 15.84 -18.06 -5.61
C LEU A 45 16.53 -19.26 -6.27
N MET A 46 16.04 -20.48 -6.04
CA MET A 46 16.58 -21.67 -6.69
C MET A 46 16.19 -21.72 -8.16
N ASP A 47 14.93 -21.40 -8.49
CA ASP A 47 14.44 -21.33 -9.88
C ASP A 47 15.22 -20.25 -10.65
N VAL A 48 15.37 -19.08 -10.03
CA VAL A 48 16.12 -17.96 -10.60
C VAL A 48 17.60 -18.36 -10.79
N ALA A 49 18.23 -19.01 -9.81
CA ALA A 49 19.61 -19.48 -9.91
C ALA A 49 19.79 -20.53 -11.02
N ALA A 50 18.81 -21.41 -11.23
CA ALA A 50 18.86 -22.41 -12.30
C ALA A 50 18.92 -21.78 -13.69
N CYS A 51 18.19 -20.65 -13.89
CA CYS A 51 18.08 -19.99 -15.18
C CYS A 51 19.02 -18.77 -15.36
N LEU A 52 19.76 -18.39 -14.29
CA LEU A 52 20.69 -17.26 -14.37
C LEU A 52 21.78 -17.52 -15.46
N PRO A 53 21.99 -16.62 -16.44
CA PRO A 53 22.90 -16.84 -17.56
C PRO A 53 24.40 -16.72 -17.14
N ARG A 54 24.84 -17.67 -16.34
CA ARG A 54 26.21 -17.85 -15.85
C ARG A 54 26.59 -19.32 -16.03
N PRO A 55 26.73 -19.78 -17.28
CA PRO A 55 26.77 -21.21 -17.60
C PRO A 55 28.02 -21.94 -17.04
N ALA A 56 29.13 -21.22 -16.85
CA ALA A 56 30.34 -21.78 -16.27
C ALA A 56 30.28 -22.01 -14.76
N GLU A 57 29.22 -21.55 -14.07
CA GLU A 57 29.08 -21.65 -12.62
C GLU A 57 28.14 -22.78 -12.21
N ARG A 58 28.50 -23.46 -11.12
CA ARG A 58 27.62 -24.44 -10.48
C ARG A 58 26.39 -23.75 -9.93
N LEU A 59 25.27 -24.48 -9.82
CA LEU A 59 23.99 -23.98 -9.30
C LEU A 59 24.16 -23.29 -7.94
N ASP A 60 24.89 -23.94 -7.02
CA ASP A 60 25.15 -23.37 -5.69
C ASP A 60 25.89 -22.03 -5.77
N SER A 61 26.83 -21.88 -6.67
CA SER A 61 27.57 -20.62 -6.86
C SER A 61 26.67 -19.51 -7.35
N ARG A 62 25.74 -19.81 -8.27
CA ARG A 62 24.73 -18.86 -8.76
C ARG A 62 23.76 -18.47 -7.68
N TYR A 63 23.29 -19.44 -6.87
CA TYR A 63 22.45 -19.18 -5.71
C TYR A 63 23.13 -18.28 -4.68
N GLN A 64 24.39 -18.56 -4.32
CA GLN A 64 25.17 -17.72 -3.40
C GLN A 64 25.44 -16.32 -3.97
N TRP A 65 25.60 -16.20 -5.29
CA TRP A 65 25.72 -14.89 -5.95
C TRP A 65 24.45 -14.05 -5.76
N ILE A 66 23.25 -14.65 -5.95
CA ILE A 66 21.96 -13.97 -5.70
C ILE A 66 21.87 -13.54 -4.23
N LYS A 67 22.14 -14.44 -3.29
CA LYS A 67 22.09 -14.11 -1.85
C LYS A 67 23.00 -12.96 -1.48
N ARG A 68 24.24 -12.95 -1.97
CA ARG A 68 25.19 -11.85 -1.73
C ARG A 68 24.72 -10.54 -2.34
N PHE A 69 24.08 -10.59 -3.49
CA PHE A 69 23.51 -9.39 -4.11
C PHE A 69 22.32 -8.85 -3.29
N LEU A 70 21.41 -9.69 -2.85
CA LEU A 70 20.26 -9.30 -2.03
C LEU A 70 20.66 -8.77 -0.65
N ALA A 71 21.78 -9.26 -0.11
CA ALA A 71 22.36 -8.76 1.15
C ALA A 71 23.19 -7.47 0.98
N ASN A 72 23.29 -6.92 -0.23
CA ASN A 72 24.08 -5.74 -0.48
C ASN A 72 23.39 -4.47 0.00
N THR A 73 23.86 -3.90 1.10
CA THR A 73 23.31 -2.68 1.72
C THR A 73 23.40 -1.42 0.85
N HIS A 74 24.21 -1.44 -0.22
CA HIS A 74 24.27 -0.34 -1.18
C HIS A 74 23.15 -0.38 -2.23
N VAL A 75 22.36 -1.43 -2.28
CA VAL A 75 21.16 -1.53 -3.13
C VAL A 75 19.94 -1.35 -2.23
N VAL A 76 19.55 -0.08 -2.03
CA VAL A 76 18.44 0.29 -1.17
C VAL A 76 17.15 0.27 -1.99
N SER A 77 16.17 -0.52 -1.57
CA SER A 77 14.90 -0.70 -2.28
C SER A 77 14.17 0.63 -2.54
N ASP A 78 14.10 1.51 -1.54
CA ASP A 78 13.46 2.83 -1.71
C ASP A 78 14.15 3.68 -2.79
N ALA A 79 15.49 3.64 -2.85
CA ALA A 79 16.23 4.38 -3.86
C ALA A 79 15.99 3.83 -5.26
N VAL A 80 15.89 2.49 -5.39
CA VAL A 80 15.57 1.83 -6.67
C VAL A 80 14.15 2.16 -7.11
N MET A 81 13.18 2.11 -6.20
CA MET A 81 11.76 2.33 -6.52
C MET A 81 11.39 3.82 -6.71
N ALA A 82 12.14 4.74 -6.10
CA ALA A 82 11.80 6.16 -6.10
C ALA A 82 11.58 6.79 -7.48
N PRO A 83 12.41 6.60 -8.51
CA PRO A 83 12.17 7.19 -9.83
C PRO A 83 10.90 6.65 -10.49
N TYR A 84 10.60 5.37 -10.35
CA TYR A 84 9.39 4.74 -10.87
C TYR A 84 8.15 5.24 -10.14
N GLY A 85 8.23 5.29 -8.81
CA GLY A 85 7.13 5.83 -7.98
C GLY A 85 6.81 7.28 -8.32
N ARG A 86 7.83 8.15 -8.46
CA ARG A 86 7.62 9.55 -8.86
C ARG A 86 6.97 9.66 -10.24
N GLU A 87 7.41 8.87 -11.21
CA GLU A 87 6.84 8.89 -12.55
C GLU A 87 5.35 8.55 -12.53
N VAL A 88 4.97 7.46 -11.84
CA VAL A 88 3.56 7.04 -11.74
C VAL A 88 2.73 8.09 -11.02
N LEU A 89 3.19 8.59 -9.87
CA LEU A 89 2.48 9.61 -9.10
C LEU A 89 2.32 10.92 -9.89
N THR A 90 3.35 11.33 -10.63
CA THR A 90 3.29 12.51 -11.50
C THR A 90 2.29 12.33 -12.64
N ARG A 91 2.27 11.15 -13.27
CA ARG A 91 1.31 10.87 -14.37
C ARG A 91 -0.13 10.88 -13.89
N LEU A 92 -0.43 10.23 -12.75
CA LEU A 92 -1.76 10.23 -12.15
C LEU A 92 -2.23 11.66 -11.82
N SER A 93 -1.35 12.44 -11.21
CA SER A 93 -1.62 13.84 -10.85
C SER A 93 -1.85 14.72 -12.05
N ALA A 94 -1.04 14.58 -13.11
CA ALA A 94 -1.18 15.35 -14.35
C ALA A 94 -2.48 15.05 -15.10
N GLN A 95 -3.06 13.87 -14.90
CA GLN A 95 -4.35 13.47 -15.47
C GLN A 95 -5.55 13.94 -14.62
N GLY A 96 -5.32 14.68 -13.55
CA GLY A 96 -6.36 15.11 -12.62
C GLY A 96 -6.98 13.96 -11.79
N GLN A 97 -6.33 12.81 -11.77
CA GLN A 97 -6.81 11.67 -11.00
C GLN A 97 -6.46 11.82 -9.51
N THR A 98 -7.37 11.40 -8.65
CA THR A 98 -7.09 11.31 -7.22
C THR A 98 -6.01 10.25 -6.98
N VAL A 99 -4.93 10.63 -6.33
CA VAL A 99 -3.88 9.69 -5.91
C VAL A 99 -4.40 8.91 -4.70
N VAL A 100 -4.68 7.64 -4.92
CA VAL A 100 -5.12 6.72 -3.85
C VAL A 100 -3.92 5.87 -3.41
N LEU A 101 -3.55 6.03 -2.15
CA LEU A 101 -2.51 5.24 -1.50
C LEU A 101 -3.15 4.16 -0.64
N LEU A 102 -2.59 2.97 -0.71
CA LEU A 102 -3.03 1.80 0.05
C LEU A 102 -1.93 1.41 1.02
N ILE A 103 -2.27 1.23 2.29
CA ILE A 103 -1.36 0.67 3.29
C ILE A 103 -1.88 -0.67 3.75
N ASP A 104 -1.01 -1.68 3.72
CA ASP A 104 -1.36 -3.02 4.14
C ASP A 104 -0.16 -3.76 4.74
N GLN A 105 -0.44 -4.79 5.53
CA GLN A 105 0.55 -5.65 6.16
C GLN A 105 0.36 -7.07 5.66
N THR A 106 1.47 -7.72 5.34
CA THR A 106 1.49 -9.13 4.96
C THR A 106 2.51 -9.91 5.77
N GLN A 107 2.19 -11.15 6.05
CA GLN A 107 3.13 -12.06 6.67
C GLN A 107 4.14 -12.54 5.63
N VAL A 108 5.43 -12.30 5.90
CA VAL A 108 6.54 -12.77 5.05
C VAL A 108 6.93 -14.20 5.41
N ASN A 109 6.99 -14.48 6.70
CA ASN A 109 7.23 -15.81 7.26
C ASN A 109 6.78 -15.83 8.75
N GLU A 110 7.04 -16.94 9.46
CA GLU A 110 6.61 -17.10 10.86
C GLU A 110 7.13 -16.01 11.82
N ARG A 111 8.21 -15.33 11.47
CA ARG A 111 8.88 -14.34 12.33
C ARG A 111 8.81 -12.92 11.81
N HIS A 112 8.48 -12.73 10.54
CA HIS A 112 8.56 -11.42 9.89
C HIS A 112 7.25 -11.00 9.26
N GLN A 113 6.90 -9.74 9.48
CA GLN A 113 5.81 -9.03 8.82
C GLN A 113 6.39 -7.93 7.93
N ALA A 114 5.69 -7.60 6.85
CA ALA A 114 6.02 -6.47 6.00
C ALA A 114 4.83 -5.51 5.95
N VAL A 115 5.04 -4.25 6.26
CA VAL A 115 4.11 -3.17 5.91
C VAL A 115 4.51 -2.61 4.57
N MET A 116 3.54 -2.43 3.70
CA MET A 116 3.71 -1.90 2.35
C MET A 116 2.80 -0.70 2.13
N VAL A 117 3.33 0.32 1.46
CA VAL A 117 2.53 1.41 0.91
C VAL A 117 2.60 1.33 -0.61
N ALA A 118 1.43 1.29 -1.23
CA ALA A 118 1.28 1.16 -2.67
C ALA A 118 0.38 2.27 -3.22
N VAL A 119 0.52 2.60 -4.50
CA VAL A 119 -0.44 3.46 -5.20
C VAL A 119 -1.41 2.60 -6.01
N ARG A 120 -2.69 2.95 -5.94
CA ARG A 120 -3.71 2.31 -6.77
C ARG A 120 -3.57 2.76 -8.23
N LEU A 121 -3.47 1.80 -9.13
CA LEU A 121 -3.39 2.01 -10.57
C LEU A 121 -4.42 1.11 -11.28
N GLY A 122 -5.54 1.69 -11.68
CA GLY A 122 -6.68 0.90 -12.16
C GLY A 122 -7.19 -0.05 -11.08
N GLY A 123 -7.33 -1.33 -11.40
CA GLY A 123 -7.74 -2.41 -10.48
C GLY A 123 -6.60 -3.06 -9.70
N ARG A 124 -5.39 -2.49 -9.68
CA ARG A 124 -4.21 -3.06 -9.02
C ARG A 124 -3.52 -2.05 -8.12
N ALA A 125 -2.68 -2.56 -7.22
CA ALA A 125 -1.78 -1.76 -6.41
C ALA A 125 -0.34 -1.93 -6.88
N LEU A 126 0.36 -0.80 -7.09
CA LEU A 126 1.78 -0.77 -7.41
C LEU A 126 2.54 -0.42 -6.13
N PRO A 127 3.39 -1.31 -5.60
CA PRO A 127 4.20 -1.03 -4.43
C PRO A 127 5.13 0.17 -4.65
N LEU A 128 5.15 1.10 -3.69
CA LEU A 128 6.05 2.25 -3.68
C LEU A 128 7.19 2.05 -2.70
N THR A 129 6.87 1.52 -1.51
CA THR A 129 7.84 1.24 -0.44
C THR A 129 7.30 0.15 0.49
N TRP A 130 8.21 -0.50 1.20
CA TRP A 130 7.87 -1.48 2.24
C TRP A 130 8.89 -1.47 3.37
N ARG A 131 8.47 -1.95 4.55
CA ARG A 131 9.33 -2.18 5.71
C ARG A 131 9.07 -3.57 6.23
N VAL A 132 10.14 -4.30 6.47
CA VAL A 132 10.08 -5.64 7.07
C VAL A 132 10.52 -5.54 8.52
N LYS A 133 9.74 -6.13 9.42
CA LYS A 133 10.03 -6.17 10.84
C LYS A 133 9.91 -7.59 11.36
N GLU A 134 10.80 -7.97 12.26
CA GLU A 134 10.69 -9.20 13.04
C GLU A 134 9.63 -8.97 14.13
N THR A 135 8.44 -9.49 13.89
CA THR A 135 7.30 -9.46 14.80
C THR A 135 6.28 -10.51 14.39
N GLN A 136 5.53 -11.03 15.36
CA GLN A 136 4.40 -11.94 15.10
C GLN A 136 3.05 -11.20 15.05
N GLY A 137 3.03 -9.94 15.46
CA GLY A 137 1.83 -9.10 15.52
C GLY A 137 1.82 -7.97 14.49
N ALA A 138 0.96 -7.00 14.75
CA ALA A 138 0.88 -5.81 13.92
C ALA A 138 2.17 -4.98 13.98
N ILE A 139 2.57 -4.44 12.85
CA ILE A 139 3.65 -3.46 12.75
C ILE A 139 3.16 -2.13 13.32
N GLY A 140 3.91 -1.59 14.28
CA GLY A 140 3.55 -0.37 14.99
C GLY A 140 3.63 0.90 14.12
N PHE A 141 3.08 1.99 14.66
CA PHE A 141 2.97 3.26 13.92
C PHE A 141 4.35 3.84 13.50
N ALA A 142 5.42 3.62 14.27
CA ALA A 142 6.75 4.13 13.93
C ALA A 142 7.24 3.64 12.56
N GLU A 143 7.08 2.35 12.27
CA GLU A 143 7.45 1.76 10.99
C GLU A 143 6.47 2.15 9.87
N GLN A 144 5.16 2.21 10.18
CA GLN A 144 4.15 2.71 9.26
C GLN A 144 4.48 4.14 8.83
N ARG A 145 4.77 5.01 9.78
CA ARG A 145 5.20 6.40 9.54
C ARG A 145 6.45 6.47 8.66
N THR A 146 7.46 5.65 8.94
CA THR A 146 8.69 5.61 8.14
C THR A 146 8.41 5.25 6.67
N ALA A 147 7.49 4.31 6.42
CA ALA A 147 7.07 3.96 5.07
C ALA A 147 6.27 5.11 4.41
N LEU A 148 5.33 5.70 5.13
CA LEU A 148 4.52 6.82 4.63
C LEU A 148 5.34 8.05 4.32
N GLU A 149 6.32 8.41 5.17
CA GLU A 149 7.25 9.51 4.92
C GLU A 149 8.11 9.27 3.67
N ALA A 150 8.49 8.02 3.38
CA ALA A 150 9.18 7.68 2.14
C ALA A 150 8.30 7.99 0.91
N VAL A 151 7.01 7.66 0.96
CA VAL A 151 6.04 7.97 -0.10
C VAL A 151 5.76 9.47 -0.19
N ALA A 152 5.64 10.16 0.95
CA ALA A 152 5.43 11.62 0.98
C ALA A 152 6.50 12.37 0.16
N ARG A 153 7.76 11.92 0.24
CA ARG A 153 8.87 12.48 -0.56
C ARG A 153 8.79 12.20 -2.07
N LEU A 154 7.93 11.29 -2.49
CA LEU A 154 7.71 10.96 -3.91
C LEU A 154 6.55 11.74 -4.53
N LEU A 155 5.64 12.27 -3.72
CA LEU A 155 4.46 12.99 -4.19
C LEU A 155 4.86 14.32 -4.85
N PRO A 156 4.24 14.66 -5.98
CA PRO A 156 4.38 16.00 -6.55
C PRO A 156 3.85 17.07 -5.58
N THR A 157 4.44 18.26 -5.65
CA THR A 157 4.03 19.39 -4.81
C THR A 157 2.54 19.72 -5.01
N GLY A 158 1.82 19.96 -3.91
CA GLY A 158 0.41 20.33 -3.92
C GLY A 158 -0.58 19.17 -4.10
N ILE A 159 -0.09 17.94 -4.26
CA ILE A 159 -0.97 16.77 -4.34
C ILE A 159 -1.39 16.34 -2.94
N ARG A 160 -2.71 16.19 -2.78
CA ARG A 160 -3.36 15.68 -1.58
C ARG A 160 -3.86 14.25 -1.85
N PRO A 161 -3.13 13.21 -1.43
CA PRO A 161 -3.53 11.84 -1.65
C PRO A 161 -4.61 11.41 -0.66
N VAL A 162 -5.31 10.33 -0.97
CA VAL A 162 -6.21 9.62 -0.05
C VAL A 162 -5.52 8.35 0.42
N LEU A 163 -5.28 8.22 1.71
CA LEU A 163 -4.73 7.00 2.32
C LEU A 163 -5.87 6.06 2.72
N ILE A 164 -5.81 4.82 2.25
CA ILE A 164 -6.77 3.76 2.60
C ILE A 164 -6.04 2.65 3.34
N GLY A 165 -6.61 2.21 4.47
CA GLY A 165 -6.05 1.13 5.27
C GLY A 165 -7.14 0.36 6.02
N ASP A 166 -6.84 -0.90 6.36
CA ASP A 166 -7.77 -1.73 7.11
C ASP A 166 -7.82 -1.37 8.62
N ARG A 167 -8.50 -2.19 9.41
CA ARG A 167 -8.69 -1.95 10.86
C ARG A 167 -7.39 -1.98 11.70
N PHE A 168 -6.28 -2.47 11.13
CA PHE A 168 -4.97 -2.36 11.80
C PHE A 168 -4.40 -0.94 11.71
N TYR A 169 -4.85 -0.17 10.72
CA TYR A 169 -4.41 1.21 10.45
C TYR A 169 -5.39 2.27 10.97
N GLY A 170 -6.55 1.88 11.45
CA GLY A 170 -7.54 2.79 12.05
C GLY A 170 -7.10 3.27 13.43
N SER A 171 -5.94 3.90 13.53
CA SER A 171 -5.39 4.42 14.78
C SER A 171 -5.42 5.96 14.84
N PRO A 172 -5.56 6.53 16.03
CA PRO A 172 -5.48 7.97 16.24
C PRO A 172 -4.16 8.58 15.76
N ASP A 173 -3.04 7.85 15.97
CA ASP A 173 -1.70 8.32 15.54
C ASP A 173 -1.62 8.48 14.02
N LEU A 174 -2.16 7.53 13.27
CA LEU A 174 -2.16 7.60 11.81
C LEU A 174 -3.11 8.70 11.31
N ILE A 175 -4.28 8.85 11.92
CA ILE A 175 -5.24 9.93 11.60
C ILE A 175 -4.59 11.29 11.86
N GLY A 176 -3.95 11.47 13.03
CA GLY A 176 -3.23 12.68 13.38
C GLY A 176 -2.12 13.00 12.38
N TRP A 177 -1.32 12.01 12.04
CA TRP A 177 -0.26 12.17 11.04
C TRP A 177 -0.80 12.56 9.65
N CYS A 178 -1.88 11.92 9.18
CA CYS A 178 -2.52 12.31 7.93
C CYS A 178 -3.01 13.76 7.96
N CYS A 179 -3.59 14.19 9.07
CA CYS A 179 -4.03 15.56 9.27
C CYS A 179 -2.85 16.56 9.19
N GLU A 180 -1.73 16.26 9.87
CA GLU A 180 -0.50 17.07 9.84
C GLU A 180 0.10 17.18 8.43
N GLN A 181 0.04 16.09 7.65
CA GLN A 181 0.52 16.07 6.26
C GLN A 181 -0.46 16.67 5.25
N GLY A 182 -1.67 17.01 5.66
CA GLY A 182 -2.73 17.47 4.78
C GLY A 182 -3.25 16.38 3.83
N TRP A 183 -3.13 15.11 4.21
CA TRP A 183 -3.64 13.97 3.44
C TRP A 183 -5.10 13.70 3.78
N ASP A 184 -5.84 13.16 2.82
CA ASP A 184 -7.16 12.56 3.08
C ASP A 184 -6.98 11.11 3.53
N TRP A 185 -7.98 10.57 4.25
CA TRP A 185 -7.93 9.18 4.71
C TRP A 185 -9.29 8.49 4.61
N ARG A 186 -9.23 7.15 4.47
CA ARG A 186 -10.32 6.19 4.59
C ARG A 186 -9.79 5.00 5.38
N LEU A 187 -9.93 5.02 6.69
CA LEU A 187 -9.34 4.01 7.57
C LEU A 187 -10.46 3.26 8.28
N ARG A 188 -10.46 1.93 8.16
CA ARG A 188 -11.42 1.12 8.89
C ARG A 188 -11.12 1.14 10.37
N LEU A 189 -12.13 1.38 11.18
CA LEU A 189 -12.04 1.44 12.64
C LEU A 189 -12.52 0.14 13.28
N LYS A 190 -12.03 -0.13 14.49
CA LYS A 190 -12.58 -1.16 15.37
C LYS A 190 -13.84 -0.64 16.04
N GLN A 191 -14.83 -1.50 16.23
CA GLN A 191 -16.13 -1.14 16.83
C GLN A 191 -16.02 -0.66 18.29
N ASN A 192 -15.04 -1.16 19.01
CA ASN A 192 -14.81 -0.88 20.43
C ASN A 192 -14.00 0.39 20.70
N LEU A 193 -13.66 1.19 19.67
CA LEU A 193 -12.98 2.45 19.89
C LEU A 193 -13.91 3.43 20.63
N LEU A 194 -13.31 4.15 21.58
CA LEU A 194 -13.97 5.19 22.34
C LEU A 194 -14.18 6.44 21.48
N VAL A 195 -15.34 7.03 21.62
CA VAL A 195 -15.75 8.30 21.03
C VAL A 195 -16.09 9.26 22.14
N PHE A 196 -15.60 10.48 22.03
CA PHE A 196 -15.93 11.56 22.93
C PHE A 196 -16.86 12.56 22.23
N GLU A 197 -18.05 12.72 22.80
CA GLU A 197 -19.10 13.63 22.35
C GLU A 197 -19.45 14.61 23.47
N GLN A 198 -20.28 15.62 23.18
CA GLN A 198 -20.68 16.63 24.16
C GLN A 198 -21.42 16.06 25.40
N GLY A 199 -21.86 14.82 25.35
CA GLY A 199 -22.59 14.12 26.42
C GLY A 199 -21.77 13.11 27.21
N GLY A 200 -20.47 12.92 26.90
CA GLY A 200 -19.63 11.95 27.59
C GLY A 200 -18.89 11.01 26.65
N GLU A 201 -18.52 9.85 27.18
CA GLU A 201 -17.76 8.81 26.52
C GLU A 201 -18.68 7.66 26.10
N THR A 202 -18.50 7.17 24.87
CA THR A 202 -19.22 6.01 24.34
C THR A 202 -18.33 5.21 23.37
N THR A 203 -18.84 4.13 22.79
CA THR A 203 -18.11 3.36 21.76
C THR A 203 -18.74 3.57 20.39
N LEU A 204 -17.95 3.35 19.32
CA LEU A 204 -18.49 3.38 17.96
C LEU A 204 -19.61 2.36 17.75
N ALA A 205 -19.51 1.18 18.38
CA ALA A 205 -20.59 0.19 18.36
C ALA A 205 -21.89 0.75 18.95
N ALA A 206 -21.82 1.40 20.11
CA ALA A 206 -23.01 1.98 20.76
C ALA A 206 -23.63 3.12 19.94
N CYS A 207 -22.82 3.94 19.25
CA CYS A 207 -23.33 4.93 18.30
C CYS A 207 -24.09 4.26 17.15
N PHE A 208 -23.51 3.20 16.57
CA PHE A 208 -24.15 2.45 15.50
C PHE A 208 -25.49 1.82 15.94
N ASP A 209 -25.53 1.23 17.13
CA ASP A 209 -26.72 0.61 17.70
C ASP A 209 -27.84 1.61 17.95
N ARG A 210 -27.51 2.90 18.22
CA ARG A 210 -28.47 4.00 18.31
C ARG A 210 -28.94 4.52 16.94
N GLY A 211 -28.46 3.95 15.83
CA GLY A 211 -28.77 4.38 14.48
C GLY A 211 -27.96 5.57 13.98
N GLU A 212 -26.87 5.91 14.65
CA GLU A 212 -25.99 7.01 14.28
C GLU A 212 -24.97 6.54 13.24
N HIS A 213 -25.36 6.57 11.96
CA HIS A 213 -24.53 6.05 10.88
C HIS A 213 -23.50 7.06 10.32
N GLN A 214 -23.58 8.33 10.73
CA GLN A 214 -22.68 9.39 10.29
C GLN A 214 -22.34 10.31 11.46
N LEU A 215 -21.07 10.28 11.88
CA LEU A 215 -20.56 11.11 12.96
C LEU A 215 -19.61 12.16 12.38
N ARG A 216 -19.78 13.42 12.78
CA ARG A 216 -18.96 14.55 12.25
C ARG A 216 -18.10 15.15 13.34
N GLY A 217 -16.80 15.31 13.02
CA GLY A 217 -15.86 16.02 13.88
C GLY A 217 -15.69 15.40 15.26
N ILE A 218 -15.91 14.10 15.38
CA ILE A 218 -15.77 13.38 16.64
C ILE A 218 -14.31 13.23 17.05
N GLU A 219 -14.08 13.05 18.33
CA GLU A 219 -12.78 12.77 18.90
C GLU A 219 -12.69 11.30 19.27
N LEU A 220 -11.70 10.62 18.72
CA LEU A 220 -11.45 9.21 18.96
C LEU A 220 -10.40 9.02 20.05
N THR A 221 -10.66 8.09 20.95
CA THR A 221 -9.78 7.62 22.02
C THR A 221 -9.30 8.75 22.94
N GLU A 222 -8.50 8.43 23.94
CA GLU A 222 -7.92 9.39 24.89
C GLU A 222 -7.03 10.44 24.21
N THR A 223 -6.44 10.12 23.05
CA THR A 223 -5.60 11.05 22.28
C THR A 223 -6.39 12.12 21.54
N ARG A 224 -7.74 12.03 21.55
CA ARG A 224 -8.63 13.02 20.95
C ARG A 224 -8.37 13.30 19.47
N ALA A 225 -7.99 12.28 18.70
CA ALA A 225 -7.82 12.43 17.26
C ALA A 225 -9.15 12.75 16.58
N ARG A 226 -9.24 13.91 15.93
CA ARG A 226 -10.48 14.38 15.28
C ARG A 226 -10.63 13.74 13.91
N THR A 227 -11.83 13.19 13.65
CA THR A 227 -12.19 12.61 12.35
C THR A 227 -13.71 12.65 12.17
N ASN A 228 -14.14 12.37 10.95
CA ASN A 228 -15.53 12.02 10.70
C ASN A 228 -15.62 10.49 10.59
N VAL A 229 -16.80 9.94 10.84
CA VAL A 229 -17.03 8.48 10.70
C VAL A 229 -18.30 8.24 9.91
N ALA A 230 -18.22 7.34 8.94
CA ALA A 230 -19.38 6.76 8.27
C ALA A 230 -19.47 5.27 8.59
N MET A 231 -20.68 4.81 8.92
CA MET A 231 -20.94 3.42 9.25
C MET A 231 -21.91 2.84 8.23
N VAL A 232 -21.50 1.72 7.60
CA VAL A 232 -22.30 1.05 6.58
C VAL A 232 -22.36 -0.43 6.90
N HIS A 233 -23.57 -0.99 6.89
CA HIS A 233 -23.75 -2.43 6.97
C HIS A 233 -24.09 -2.96 5.58
N GLU A 234 -23.17 -3.68 4.98
CA GLU A 234 -23.35 -4.31 3.68
C GLU A 234 -24.01 -5.68 3.85
N ALA A 235 -25.05 -5.93 3.05
CA ALA A 235 -25.75 -7.21 3.07
C ALA A 235 -24.80 -8.37 2.75
N GLY A 236 -24.79 -9.40 3.60
CA GLY A 236 -23.90 -10.56 3.46
C GLY A 236 -22.55 -10.43 4.18
N HIS A 237 -22.23 -9.27 4.77
CA HIS A 237 -21.08 -9.12 5.64
C HIS A 237 -21.51 -9.19 7.12
N PRO A 238 -20.81 -10.02 7.95
CA PRO A 238 -21.21 -10.20 9.36
C PRO A 238 -20.98 -8.95 10.23
N GLU A 239 -20.06 -8.07 9.81
CA GLU A 239 -19.67 -6.87 10.57
C GLU A 239 -19.89 -5.61 9.73
N PRO A 240 -20.40 -4.51 10.34
CA PRO A 240 -20.48 -3.23 9.64
C PRO A 240 -19.09 -2.68 9.32
N TRP A 241 -19.03 -1.89 8.26
CA TRP A 241 -17.86 -1.07 7.98
C TRP A 241 -17.97 0.24 8.74
N ILE A 242 -17.04 0.48 9.61
CA ILE A 242 -16.88 1.73 10.35
C ILE A 242 -15.64 2.42 9.80
N ILE A 243 -15.83 3.47 9.04
CA ILE A 243 -14.76 4.13 8.28
C ILE A 243 -14.54 5.54 8.80
N ALA A 244 -13.33 5.77 9.33
CA ALA A 244 -12.83 7.12 9.59
C ALA A 244 -12.48 7.81 8.29
N LEU A 245 -12.88 9.07 8.13
CA LEU A 245 -12.63 9.84 6.92
C LEU A 245 -12.40 11.33 7.21
N SER A 246 -11.60 11.96 6.36
CA SER A 246 -11.29 13.39 6.45
C SER A 246 -12.45 14.27 5.97
N GLN A 247 -13.23 13.77 5.03
CA GLN A 247 -14.33 14.50 4.38
C GLN A 247 -15.65 14.29 5.12
N THR A 248 -16.69 15.04 4.72
CA THR A 248 -18.04 14.86 5.22
C THR A 248 -18.50 13.41 5.04
N PRO A 249 -18.99 12.75 6.11
CA PRO A 249 -19.38 11.36 6.04
C PRO A 249 -20.64 11.19 5.19
N SER A 250 -20.62 10.16 4.36
CA SER A 250 -21.78 9.69 3.59
C SER A 250 -21.61 8.20 3.29
N VAL A 251 -22.67 7.56 2.86
CA VAL A 251 -22.62 6.16 2.42
C VAL A 251 -21.63 6.00 1.25
N HIS A 252 -21.63 6.93 0.30
CA HIS A 252 -20.72 6.92 -0.85
C HIS A 252 -19.25 7.03 -0.43
N THR A 253 -18.93 7.97 0.48
CA THR A 253 -17.54 8.13 0.95
C THR A 253 -17.06 6.93 1.79
N ALA A 254 -17.97 6.19 2.43
CA ALA A 254 -17.62 4.93 3.08
C ALA A 254 -17.32 3.82 2.08
N PHE A 255 -18.06 3.75 0.96
CA PHE A 255 -17.81 2.77 -0.08
C PHE A 255 -16.50 3.00 -0.85
N ASP A 256 -15.93 4.21 -0.86
CA ASP A 256 -14.58 4.46 -1.39
C ASP A 256 -13.53 3.58 -0.70
N TYR A 257 -13.80 3.11 0.52
CA TYR A 257 -12.95 2.13 1.21
C TYR A 257 -12.78 0.83 0.41
N GLY A 258 -13.76 0.45 -0.41
CA GLY A 258 -13.68 -0.71 -1.30
C GLY A 258 -12.55 -0.63 -2.34
N LEU A 259 -12.01 0.56 -2.62
CA LEU A 259 -10.83 0.73 -3.48
C LEU A 259 -9.57 0.02 -2.93
N ARG A 260 -9.58 -0.36 -1.65
CA ARG A 260 -8.51 -1.11 -0.98
C ARG A 260 -8.27 -2.49 -1.59
N TRP A 261 -9.30 -3.15 -2.09
CA TRP A 261 -9.16 -4.53 -2.60
C TRP A 261 -8.17 -4.69 -3.76
N GLY A 262 -7.76 -3.62 -4.42
CA GLY A 262 -6.68 -3.64 -5.40
C GLY A 262 -5.33 -4.11 -4.86
N ILE A 263 -5.06 -4.00 -3.54
CA ILE A 263 -3.81 -4.46 -2.91
C ILE A 263 -3.86 -5.97 -2.55
N GLU A 264 -5.04 -6.51 -2.28
CA GLU A 264 -5.21 -7.89 -1.86
C GLU A 264 -5.25 -8.90 -3.01
N GLY A 265 -5.14 -8.41 -4.27
CA GLY A 265 -5.26 -9.28 -5.44
C GLY A 265 -6.64 -9.91 -5.59
N ALA A 266 -7.68 -9.23 -5.11
CA ALA A 266 -9.04 -9.72 -5.15
C ALA A 266 -9.43 -10.20 -6.57
N PRO A 267 -10.14 -11.32 -6.69
CA PRO A 267 -10.61 -11.81 -7.98
C PRO A 267 -11.45 -10.73 -8.68
N GLN A 268 -11.22 -10.50 -9.96
CA GLN A 268 -11.94 -9.52 -10.79
C GLN A 268 -13.47 -9.60 -10.68
N ALA A 269 -14.00 -10.72 -10.21
CA ALA A 269 -15.42 -10.96 -9.94
C ALA A 269 -15.95 -10.13 -8.75
N GLN A 270 -15.15 -9.90 -7.71
CA GLN A 270 -15.55 -9.09 -6.55
C GLN A 270 -15.55 -7.59 -6.86
N GLU A 271 -14.56 -7.13 -7.63
CA GLU A 271 -14.51 -5.72 -8.10
C GLU A 271 -15.68 -5.40 -9.04
N ARG A 272 -16.07 -6.32 -9.92
CA ARG A 272 -17.26 -6.18 -10.76
C ARG A 272 -18.52 -6.05 -9.92
N LYS A 273 -18.71 -6.94 -8.96
CA LYS A 273 -19.90 -6.95 -8.11
C LYS A 273 -20.09 -5.64 -7.35
N VAL A 274 -19.02 -5.13 -6.73
CA VAL A 274 -19.06 -3.84 -6.00
C VAL A 274 -19.31 -2.66 -6.93
N ARG A 275 -18.70 -2.64 -8.12
CA ARG A 275 -18.88 -1.56 -9.09
C ARG A 275 -20.30 -1.57 -9.67
N ASP A 276 -20.83 -2.74 -9.99
CA ASP A 276 -22.17 -2.89 -10.54
C ASP A 276 -23.23 -2.51 -9.50
N GLU A 277 -23.07 -2.92 -8.23
CA GLU A 277 -23.92 -2.51 -7.11
C GLU A 277 -23.86 -1.00 -6.81
N LEU A 278 -22.69 -0.37 -6.96
CA LEU A 278 -22.53 1.08 -6.83
C LEU A 278 -23.23 1.83 -7.96
N THR A 279 -23.19 1.31 -9.19
CA THR A 279 -23.82 1.90 -10.36
C THR A 279 -25.35 1.79 -10.27
N ASP A 280 -25.86 0.63 -9.88
CA ASP A 280 -27.29 0.40 -9.72
C ASP A 280 -27.90 1.27 -8.61
N ARG A 281 -27.19 1.47 -7.49
CA ARG A 281 -27.66 2.35 -6.39
C ARG A 281 -27.58 3.83 -6.74
N ALA A 282 -26.62 4.25 -7.55
CA ALA A 282 -26.52 5.62 -8.04
C ALA A 282 -27.62 5.98 -9.06
N GLN A 283 -28.20 4.98 -9.75
CA GLN A 283 -29.31 5.15 -10.68
C GLN A 283 -30.69 5.06 -9.99
N ALA A 284 -30.74 4.52 -8.75
CA ALA A 284 -31.98 4.37 -7.98
C ALA A 284 -32.21 5.49 -6.95
N ALA A 285 -31.30 6.47 -6.83
CA ALA A 285 -31.37 7.65 -5.97
C ALA A 285 -31.48 8.94 -6.79
#